data_10a46b66eb32d92a413b1932bb25e65a
#
_entry.id   10a46b66eb32d92a413b1932bb25e65a
#
_cell.length_a   1.000
_cell.length_b   1.000
_cell.length_c   1.000
_cell.angle_alpha   90.00
_cell.angle_beta   90.00
_cell.angle_gamma   90.00
#
_symmetry.space_group_name_H-M   'P 1'
#
loop_
_entity.id
_entity.type
_entity.pdbx_description
1 polymer ?
#
loop_
_entity_poly.entity_id
_entity_poly.type
_entity_poly.pdbx_seq_one_letter_code
_entity_poly.pdbx_strand_id
1 'polypeptide(L)'
;MIAALLLAAAAPSAIDAEHAFARDAQRIGQWTAFRKYAAEDAVIFTPQAAWARESLPQKDPPKAIRWAPAHSWVSCDGRTAVNTGPWWKADGTLGGYFTTVWQRSGGRWQWVYDGGGPMTGDPPSTSKPKTHRATCGRKAPGAPVVPPPPLTRRQARTTPEDDGRGESADKTLGWDWKVEKDGSRHFRVFQWTGLRYAQVLFNDVPAPESPRK
;
A
#
# COMPACT_ATOMS: atom_id res chain seq x y z
N MET A 1 45.58 -15.99 -9.31
CA MET A 1 44.54 -14.98 -9.54
C MET A 1 43.30 -15.48 -8.80
N ILE A 2 42.93 -14.81 -7.69
CA ILE A 2 41.74 -15.14 -6.89
C ILE A 2 40.59 -14.33 -7.47
N ALA A 3 39.66 -15.00 -8.16
CA ALA A 3 38.44 -14.37 -8.64
C ALA A 3 37.54 -14.10 -7.42
N ALA A 4 37.41 -12.83 -7.02
CA ALA A 4 36.45 -12.44 -6.02
C ALA A 4 35.04 -12.57 -6.58
N LEU A 5 34.28 -13.58 -6.11
CA LEU A 5 32.86 -13.70 -6.38
C LEU A 5 32.15 -12.56 -5.63
N LEU A 6 31.77 -11.51 -6.35
CA LEU A 6 30.88 -10.49 -5.84
C LEU A 6 29.50 -11.13 -5.68
N LEU A 7 29.12 -11.54 -4.47
CA LEU A 7 27.72 -11.86 -4.17
C LEU A 7 26.90 -10.57 -4.36
N ALA A 8 26.15 -10.51 -5.44
CA ALA A 8 25.16 -9.44 -5.61
C ALA A 8 24.12 -9.54 -4.48
N ALA A 9 24.05 -8.54 -3.63
CA ALA A 9 23.02 -8.47 -2.61
C ALA A 9 21.64 -8.54 -3.27
N ALA A 10 20.75 -9.38 -2.75
CA ALA A 10 19.40 -9.47 -3.26
C ALA A 10 18.73 -8.08 -3.18
N ALA A 11 18.03 -7.73 -4.24
CA ALA A 11 17.33 -6.44 -4.27
C ALA A 11 16.27 -6.36 -3.15
N PRO A 12 16.11 -5.20 -2.48
CA PRO A 12 15.16 -5.05 -1.38
C PRO A 12 13.76 -5.49 -1.77
N SER A 13 13.07 -6.19 -0.88
CA SER A 13 11.66 -6.57 -1.02
C SER A 13 10.73 -5.39 -0.69
N ALA A 14 9.43 -5.53 -0.97
CA ALA A 14 8.44 -4.54 -0.54
C ALA A 14 8.31 -4.46 1.00
N ILE A 15 8.56 -5.56 1.71
CA ILE A 15 8.63 -5.58 3.18
C ILE A 15 9.82 -4.75 3.66
N ASP A 16 10.98 -4.87 3.01
CA ASP A 16 12.15 -4.03 3.34
C ASP A 16 11.89 -2.56 3.08
N ALA A 17 11.17 -2.24 1.98
CA ALA A 17 10.75 -0.88 1.67
C ALA A 17 9.79 -0.32 2.74
N GLU A 18 8.82 -1.12 3.19
CA GLU A 18 7.91 -0.75 4.27
C GLU A 18 8.65 -0.47 5.57
N HIS A 19 9.57 -1.33 5.95
CA HIS A 19 10.41 -1.11 7.14
C HIS A 19 11.31 0.13 7.01
N ALA A 20 11.86 0.39 5.80
CA ALA A 20 12.66 1.59 5.56
C ALA A 20 11.80 2.85 5.67
N PHE A 21 10.58 2.82 5.13
CA PHE A 21 9.60 3.90 5.21
C PHE A 21 9.22 4.17 6.68
N ALA A 22 8.86 3.13 7.44
CA ALA A 22 8.53 3.27 8.87
C ALA A 22 9.70 3.85 9.69
N ARG A 23 10.94 3.41 9.44
CA ARG A 23 12.13 3.99 10.10
C ARG A 23 12.37 5.44 9.71
N ASP A 24 12.19 5.78 8.43
CA ASP A 24 12.36 7.16 7.97
C ASP A 24 11.30 8.09 8.56
N ALA A 25 10.06 7.65 8.75
CA ALA A 25 9.03 8.43 9.42
C ALA A 25 9.45 8.84 10.84
N GLN A 26 10.14 7.97 11.57
CA GLN A 26 10.68 8.28 12.90
C GLN A 26 11.90 9.21 12.84
N ARG A 27 12.69 9.13 11.76
CA ARG A 27 13.99 9.81 11.67
C ARG A 27 13.90 11.20 11.05
N ILE A 28 13.12 11.35 9.98
CA ILE A 28 13.04 12.59 9.18
C ILE A 28 11.67 13.28 9.24
N GLY A 29 10.71 12.70 9.97
CA GLY A 29 9.34 13.17 10.06
C GLY A 29 8.34 12.32 9.29
N GLN A 30 7.13 12.23 9.80
CA GLN A 30 6.08 11.37 9.26
C GLN A 30 5.71 11.76 7.82
N TRP A 31 5.26 12.98 7.63
CA TRP A 31 4.78 13.43 6.31
C TRP A 31 5.91 13.62 5.31
N THR A 32 7.10 13.97 5.80
CA THR A 32 8.33 14.01 5.01
C THR A 32 8.68 12.63 4.44
N ALA A 33 8.59 11.58 5.27
CA ALA A 33 8.80 10.21 4.81
C ALA A 33 7.68 9.76 3.86
N PHE A 34 6.42 10.07 4.16
CA PHE A 34 5.30 9.73 3.26
C PHE A 34 5.53 10.30 1.86
N ARG A 35 5.89 11.59 1.72
CA ARG A 35 6.21 12.19 0.42
C ARG A 35 7.42 11.57 -0.26
N LYS A 36 8.44 11.21 0.51
CA LYS A 36 9.67 10.58 -0.02
C LYS A 36 9.39 9.27 -0.74
N TYR A 37 8.49 8.45 -0.19
CA TYR A 37 8.17 7.14 -0.72
C TYR A 37 6.98 7.13 -1.67
N ALA A 38 6.17 8.17 -1.71
CA ALA A 38 5.03 8.29 -2.61
C ALA A 38 5.45 8.37 -4.08
N ALA A 39 4.75 7.65 -4.95
CA ALA A 39 4.78 7.89 -6.39
C ALA A 39 4.19 9.28 -6.71
N GLU A 40 4.35 9.74 -7.93
CA GLU A 40 3.81 11.05 -8.32
C GLU A 40 2.28 11.10 -8.23
N ASP A 41 1.63 10.03 -8.66
CA ASP A 41 0.18 9.83 -8.67
C ASP A 41 -0.32 8.91 -7.55
N ALA A 42 0.39 8.91 -6.42
CA ALA A 42 -0.01 8.16 -5.24
C ALA A 42 -1.29 8.72 -4.62
N VAL A 43 -2.21 7.82 -4.25
CA VAL A 43 -3.52 8.16 -3.67
C VAL A 43 -3.54 7.87 -2.17
N ILE A 44 -4.10 8.82 -1.41
CA ILE A 44 -4.40 8.75 0.01
C ILE A 44 -5.87 9.16 0.23
N PHE A 45 -6.41 8.97 1.43
CA PHE A 45 -7.83 9.22 1.73
C PHE A 45 -8.03 10.19 2.89
N THR A 46 -8.90 11.24 2.70
CA THR A 46 -9.09 12.36 3.64
C THR A 46 -10.53 12.91 3.74
N PRO A 47 -11.65 12.20 3.87
CA PRO A 47 -11.89 10.77 3.64
C PRO A 47 -11.94 10.39 2.17
N GLN A 48 -12.29 11.32 1.26
CA GLN A 48 -12.28 11.11 -0.18
C GLN A 48 -10.87 10.90 -0.70
N ALA A 49 -10.76 10.32 -1.89
CA ALA A 49 -9.49 10.13 -2.55
C ALA A 49 -8.80 11.47 -2.82
N ALA A 50 -7.51 11.53 -2.55
CA ALA A 50 -6.70 12.72 -2.74
C ALA A 50 -5.28 12.36 -3.22
N TRP A 51 -4.67 13.25 -4.00
CA TRP A 51 -3.26 13.09 -4.36
C TRP A 51 -2.38 13.28 -3.13
N ALA A 52 -1.60 12.26 -2.81
CA ALA A 52 -0.84 12.25 -1.56
C ALA A 52 0.11 13.44 -1.42
N ARG A 53 0.83 13.79 -2.47
CA ARG A 53 1.83 14.86 -2.40
C ARG A 53 1.24 16.22 -2.07
N GLU A 54 0.01 16.48 -2.45
CA GLU A 54 -0.70 17.74 -2.20
C GLU A 54 -1.46 17.71 -0.88
N SER A 55 -2.03 16.56 -0.54
CA SER A 55 -2.95 16.43 0.60
C SER A 55 -2.26 16.17 1.92
N LEU A 56 -1.03 15.64 1.89
CA LEU A 56 -0.25 15.41 3.10
C LEU A 56 0.08 16.75 3.80
N PRO A 57 -0.06 16.83 5.14
CA PRO A 57 0.26 18.04 5.89
C PRO A 57 1.70 18.50 5.67
N GLN A 58 1.92 19.80 5.54
CA GLN A 58 3.27 20.36 5.31
C GLN A 58 4.18 20.23 6.53
N LYS A 59 3.60 20.23 7.73
CA LYS A 59 4.33 20.15 9.00
C LYS A 59 4.22 18.76 9.59
N ASP A 60 5.35 18.16 9.89
CA ASP A 60 5.42 16.88 10.58
C ASP A 60 4.90 16.98 12.03
N PRO A 61 4.22 15.94 12.54
CA PRO A 61 3.86 15.89 13.96
C PRO A 61 5.13 15.74 14.83
N PRO A 62 5.09 16.14 16.11
CA PRO A 62 6.23 16.00 17.03
C PRO A 62 6.73 14.58 17.19
N LYS A 63 5.84 13.59 17.03
CA LYS A 63 6.16 12.16 17.02
C LYS A 63 5.38 11.49 15.91
N ALA A 64 6.05 10.68 15.11
CA ALA A 64 5.41 9.88 14.07
C ALA A 64 4.64 8.69 14.68
N ILE A 65 3.58 8.27 13.98
CA ILE A 65 2.97 6.96 14.22
C ILE A 65 3.99 5.84 13.94
N ARG A 66 3.74 4.66 14.48
CA ARG A 66 4.53 3.45 14.17
C ARG A 66 3.67 2.44 13.46
N TRP A 67 4.26 1.70 12.55
CA TRP A 67 3.59 0.59 11.88
C TRP A 67 4.60 -0.47 11.49
N ALA A 68 4.11 -1.69 11.26
CA ALA A 68 4.93 -2.78 10.76
C ALA A 68 4.08 -3.75 9.93
N PRO A 69 4.61 -4.25 8.80
CA PRO A 69 3.91 -5.20 7.97
C PRO A 69 3.75 -6.55 8.68
N ALA A 70 2.58 -7.17 8.53
CA ALA A 70 2.29 -8.53 8.97
C ALA A 70 2.12 -9.47 7.76
N HIS A 71 1.57 -8.96 6.66
CA HIS A 71 1.36 -9.69 5.43
C HIS A 71 1.81 -8.87 4.21
N SER A 72 2.30 -9.56 3.19
CA SER A 72 2.68 -9.00 1.90
C SER A 72 2.22 -9.94 0.78
N TRP A 73 1.32 -9.49 -0.10
CA TRP A 73 0.96 -10.18 -1.33
C TRP A 73 1.77 -9.62 -2.48
N VAL A 74 2.54 -10.48 -3.13
CA VAL A 74 3.55 -10.08 -4.12
C VAL A 74 3.21 -10.67 -5.48
N SER A 75 3.32 -9.85 -6.54
CA SER A 75 3.23 -10.32 -7.93
C SER A 75 4.29 -11.37 -8.25
N CYS A 76 4.08 -12.17 -9.30
CA CYS A 76 5.04 -13.20 -9.70
C CYS A 76 6.39 -12.57 -10.07
N ASP A 77 6.41 -11.45 -10.79
CA ASP A 77 7.63 -10.73 -11.16
C ASP A 77 8.33 -10.03 -9.99
N GLY A 78 7.66 -9.96 -8.81
CA GLY A 78 8.21 -9.35 -7.61
C GLY A 78 8.33 -7.82 -7.66
N ARG A 79 7.64 -7.15 -8.59
CA ARG A 79 7.71 -5.69 -8.76
C ARG A 79 6.52 -4.93 -8.20
N THR A 80 5.46 -5.64 -7.83
CA THR A 80 4.29 -5.07 -7.18
C THR A 80 3.96 -5.88 -5.94
N ALA A 81 3.62 -5.20 -4.86
CA ALA A 81 3.20 -5.85 -3.62
C ALA A 81 2.15 -5.02 -2.89
N VAL A 82 1.31 -5.70 -2.13
CA VAL A 82 0.39 -5.08 -1.17
C VAL A 82 0.80 -5.52 0.22
N ASN A 83 1.22 -4.57 1.04
CA ASN A 83 1.55 -4.80 2.44
C ASN A 83 0.40 -4.36 3.33
N THR A 84 0.16 -5.09 4.40
CA THR A 84 -0.78 -4.68 5.46
C THR A 84 -0.27 -5.12 6.83
N GLY A 85 -0.69 -4.41 7.85
CA GLY A 85 -0.34 -4.71 9.24
C GLY A 85 -0.91 -3.67 10.20
N PRO A 86 -0.67 -3.81 11.49
CA PRO A 86 -1.09 -2.86 12.51
C PRO A 86 -0.27 -1.57 12.47
N TRP A 87 -0.89 -0.48 12.89
CA TRP A 87 -0.19 0.76 13.22
C TRP A 87 -0.58 1.26 14.62
N TRP A 88 0.32 1.99 15.25
CA TRP A 88 0.18 2.51 16.60
C TRP A 88 0.37 4.02 16.60
N LYS A 89 -0.42 4.69 17.42
CA LYS A 89 -0.27 6.11 17.71
C LYS A 89 1.07 6.41 18.38
N ALA A 90 1.43 7.68 18.45
CA ALA A 90 2.68 8.13 19.09
C ALA A 90 2.78 7.75 20.58
N ASP A 91 1.65 7.59 21.26
CA ASP A 91 1.57 7.13 22.66
C ASP A 91 1.70 5.60 22.81
N GLY A 92 1.72 4.86 21.72
CA GLY A 92 1.82 3.40 21.69
C GLY A 92 0.49 2.67 21.64
N THR A 93 -0.65 3.37 21.70
CA THR A 93 -1.97 2.73 21.56
C THR A 93 -2.20 2.27 20.12
N LEU A 94 -2.88 1.12 19.96
CA LEU A 94 -3.24 0.60 18.64
C LEU A 94 -4.15 1.62 17.94
N GLY A 95 -3.77 2.03 16.75
CA GLY A 95 -4.52 2.98 15.93
C GLY A 95 -5.43 2.29 14.92
N GLY A 96 -5.03 1.13 14.43
CA GLY A 96 -5.76 0.39 13.41
C GLY A 96 -4.85 -0.47 12.54
N TYR A 97 -5.28 -0.74 11.31
CA TYR A 97 -4.45 -1.37 10.29
C TYR A 97 -4.14 -0.38 9.16
N PHE A 98 -3.01 -0.59 8.51
CA PHE A 98 -2.66 0.07 7.27
C PHE A 98 -2.67 -0.92 6.10
N THR A 99 -2.80 -0.40 4.91
CA THR A 99 -2.60 -1.14 3.65
C THR A 99 -1.93 -0.21 2.65
N THR A 100 -0.78 -0.64 2.14
CA THR A 100 0.04 0.12 1.20
C THR A 100 0.31 -0.71 -0.04
N VAL A 101 0.02 -0.17 -1.22
CA VAL A 101 0.41 -0.80 -2.49
C VAL A 101 1.75 -0.23 -2.94
N TRP A 102 2.71 -1.11 -3.11
CA TRP A 102 4.05 -0.81 -3.53
C TRP A 102 4.30 -1.21 -4.99
N GLN A 103 4.91 -0.33 -5.75
CA GLN A 103 5.42 -0.63 -7.09
C GLN A 103 6.90 -0.29 -7.19
N ARG A 104 7.64 -1.15 -7.90
CA ARG A 104 9.08 -0.98 -8.11
C ARG A 104 9.35 -0.51 -9.53
N SER A 105 9.85 0.72 -9.65
CA SER A 105 10.25 1.35 -10.91
C SER A 105 11.66 1.93 -10.78
N GLY A 106 12.49 1.76 -11.80
CA GLY A 106 13.87 2.27 -11.78
C GLY A 106 14.71 1.77 -10.59
N GLY A 107 14.43 0.56 -10.10
CA GLY A 107 15.14 -0.04 -8.95
C GLY A 107 14.64 0.44 -7.57
N ARG A 108 13.73 1.40 -7.51
CA ARG A 108 13.19 1.97 -6.27
C ARG A 108 11.74 1.52 -6.04
N TRP A 109 11.40 1.26 -4.77
CA TRP A 109 10.03 1.05 -4.33
C TRP A 109 9.37 2.39 -4.03
N GLN A 110 8.18 2.60 -4.59
CA GLN A 110 7.31 3.74 -4.31
C GLN A 110 5.90 3.21 -4.07
N TRP A 111 5.21 3.78 -3.10
CA TRP A 111 3.82 3.43 -2.89
C TRP A 111 2.90 4.28 -3.80
N VAL A 112 1.83 3.62 -4.29
CA VAL A 112 0.84 4.22 -5.18
C VAL A 112 -0.54 4.34 -4.52
N TYR A 113 -0.76 3.63 -3.44
CA TYR A 113 -1.95 3.65 -2.60
C TYR A 113 -1.52 3.49 -1.16
N ASP A 114 -2.05 4.34 -0.28
CA ASP A 114 -1.91 4.19 1.16
C ASP A 114 -3.27 4.47 1.83
N GLY A 115 -3.70 3.52 2.65
CA GLY A 115 -4.96 3.60 3.35
C GLY A 115 -4.95 2.71 4.58
N GLY A 116 -6.04 2.74 5.31
CA GLY A 116 -6.20 1.94 6.51
C GLY A 116 -7.57 2.19 7.13
N GLY A 117 -7.82 1.49 8.21
CA GLY A 117 -9.07 1.59 8.94
C GLY A 117 -8.92 1.13 10.39
N PRO A 118 -10.02 1.13 11.14
CA PRO A 118 -10.01 0.61 12.49
C PRO A 118 -9.68 -0.88 12.50
N MET A 119 -9.04 -1.34 13.55
CA MET A 119 -8.77 -2.75 13.79
C MET A 119 -9.51 -3.20 15.03
N THR A 120 -10.21 -4.33 14.93
CA THR A 120 -10.85 -5.00 16.06
C THR A 120 -10.05 -6.26 16.44
N GLY A 121 -9.94 -6.54 17.72
CA GLY A 121 -9.17 -7.68 18.24
C GLY A 121 -7.66 -7.42 18.30
N ASP A 122 -6.92 -8.49 18.57
CA ASP A 122 -5.48 -8.44 18.71
C ASP A 122 -4.77 -8.23 17.37
N PRO A 123 -3.74 -7.36 17.30
CA PRO A 123 -3.00 -7.16 16.08
C PRO A 123 -2.21 -8.42 15.68
N PRO A 124 -2.10 -8.72 14.37
CA PRO A 124 -1.29 -9.83 13.91
C PRO A 124 0.19 -9.60 14.23
N SER A 125 0.92 -10.71 14.43
CA SER A 125 2.35 -10.65 14.67
C SER A 125 3.11 -10.04 13.49
N THR A 126 3.97 -9.09 13.78
CA THR A 126 4.84 -8.40 12.81
C THR A 126 6.30 -8.84 12.88
N SER A 127 6.64 -9.75 13.80
CA SER A 127 8.03 -10.22 13.99
C SER A 127 8.56 -11.01 12.79
N LYS A 128 7.67 -11.72 12.08
CA LYS A 128 7.97 -12.47 10.86
C LYS A 128 6.84 -12.25 9.84
N PRO A 129 6.88 -11.17 9.07
CA PRO A 129 5.86 -10.90 8.07
C PRO A 129 5.70 -12.05 7.08
N LYS A 130 4.46 -12.43 6.77
CA LYS A 130 4.15 -13.51 5.84
C LYS A 130 4.12 -12.97 4.41
N THR A 131 4.92 -13.55 3.53
CA THR A 131 4.91 -13.22 2.10
C THR A 131 4.11 -14.28 1.33
N HIS A 132 3.14 -13.82 0.54
CA HIS A 132 2.29 -14.61 -0.33
C HIS A 132 2.59 -14.22 -1.78
N ARG A 133 3.30 -15.08 -2.51
CA ARG A 133 3.65 -14.81 -3.91
C ARG A 133 2.59 -15.39 -4.86
N ALA A 134 2.22 -14.63 -5.86
CA ALA A 134 1.38 -15.11 -6.96
C ALA A 134 2.04 -16.28 -7.70
N THR A 135 1.22 -17.17 -8.25
CA THR A 135 1.74 -18.30 -9.03
C THR A 135 2.37 -17.81 -10.33
N CYS A 136 3.58 -18.27 -10.58
CA CYS A 136 4.31 -18.06 -11.83
C CYS A 136 4.06 -19.21 -12.82
N GLY A 137 4.51 -19.05 -14.07
CA GLY A 137 4.52 -20.13 -15.08
C GLY A 137 3.27 -20.22 -15.95
N ARG A 138 2.14 -19.62 -15.56
CA ARG A 138 0.95 -19.46 -16.43
C ARG A 138 0.63 -17.99 -16.57
N LYS A 139 0.41 -17.55 -17.84
CA LYS A 139 0.04 -16.19 -18.13
C LYS A 139 -1.30 -15.85 -17.46
N ALA A 140 -1.31 -14.83 -16.63
CA ALA A 140 -2.53 -14.33 -16.02
C ALA A 140 -3.32 -13.48 -17.05
N PRO A 141 -4.64 -13.64 -17.15
CA PRO A 141 -5.45 -12.88 -18.12
C PRO A 141 -5.65 -11.40 -17.75
N GLY A 142 -5.41 -11.02 -16.53
CA GLY A 142 -5.73 -9.74 -15.90
C GLY A 142 -6.68 -9.94 -14.73
N ALA A 143 -6.48 -9.21 -13.65
CA ALA A 143 -7.34 -9.34 -12.48
C ALA A 143 -8.76 -8.88 -12.78
N PRO A 144 -9.79 -9.49 -12.18
CA PRO A 144 -11.20 -9.17 -12.42
C PRO A 144 -11.59 -7.88 -11.66
N VAL A 145 -10.83 -6.83 -11.83
CA VAL A 145 -11.06 -5.56 -11.15
C VAL A 145 -11.95 -4.66 -12.02
N VAL A 146 -12.96 -4.10 -11.40
CA VAL A 146 -13.90 -3.14 -11.96
C VAL A 146 -14.07 -2.09 -10.88
N PRO A 147 -14.03 -0.85 -11.18
CA PRO A 147 -14.12 -0.11 -12.44
C PRO A 147 -12.80 -0.01 -13.23
N PRO A 148 -12.79 0.73 -14.35
CA PRO A 148 -11.55 1.07 -15.05
C PRO A 148 -10.55 1.78 -14.11
N PRO A 149 -9.25 1.79 -14.42
CA PRO A 149 -8.28 2.50 -13.61
C PRO A 149 -8.67 3.98 -13.48
N PRO A 150 -8.44 4.60 -12.31
CA PRO A 150 -8.68 6.02 -12.14
C PRO A 150 -7.81 6.82 -13.10
N LEU A 151 -8.24 8.04 -13.39
CA LEU A 151 -7.41 8.99 -14.12
C LEU A 151 -6.09 9.18 -13.36
N THR A 152 -4.99 9.10 -14.08
CA THR A 152 -3.70 9.49 -13.52
C THR A 152 -3.69 10.98 -13.20
N ARG A 153 -2.80 11.45 -12.35
CA ARG A 153 -2.63 12.87 -12.06
C ARG A 153 -2.43 13.72 -13.31
N ARG A 154 -1.77 13.17 -14.35
CA ARG A 154 -1.59 13.86 -15.64
C ARG A 154 -2.92 14.09 -16.35
N GLN A 155 -3.91 13.21 -16.14
CA GLN A 155 -5.25 13.25 -16.76
C GLN A 155 -6.24 13.98 -15.85
N ALA A 156 -6.20 13.70 -14.54
CA ALA A 156 -7.03 14.38 -13.53
C ALA A 156 -6.24 15.56 -12.93
N ARG A 157 -6.75 16.78 -13.12
CA ARG A 157 -6.01 18.00 -12.75
C ARG A 157 -6.02 18.31 -11.25
N THR A 158 -7.05 17.92 -10.52
CA THR A 158 -7.28 18.37 -9.14
C THR A 158 -7.31 17.22 -8.13
N THR A 159 -8.18 16.24 -8.32
CA THR A 159 -8.35 15.09 -7.42
C THR A 159 -8.41 13.80 -8.22
N PRO A 160 -8.00 12.65 -7.65
CA PRO A 160 -8.33 11.36 -8.21
C PRO A 160 -9.84 11.12 -8.15
N GLU A 161 -10.34 10.17 -8.91
CA GLU A 161 -11.71 9.69 -8.78
C GLU A 161 -11.89 8.94 -7.45
N ASP A 162 -13.13 8.85 -6.95
CA ASP A 162 -13.45 8.14 -5.71
C ASP A 162 -13.47 6.61 -5.89
N ASP A 163 -13.10 6.13 -7.05
CA ASP A 163 -12.88 4.72 -7.31
C ASP A 163 -11.68 4.52 -8.24
N GLY A 164 -11.08 3.37 -8.13
CA GLY A 164 -9.94 3.07 -8.96
C GLY A 164 -9.40 1.66 -8.81
N ARG A 165 -8.46 1.36 -9.67
CA ARG A 165 -7.80 0.06 -9.71
C ARG A 165 -6.36 0.17 -10.19
N GLY A 166 -5.62 -0.91 -9.93
CA GLY A 166 -4.32 -1.12 -10.54
C GLY A 166 -4.01 -2.62 -10.65
N GLU A 167 -2.99 -2.93 -11.41
CA GLU A 167 -2.47 -4.28 -11.52
C GLU A 167 -0.95 -4.28 -11.70
N SER A 168 -0.31 -5.40 -11.36
CA SER A 168 1.11 -5.63 -11.64
C SER A 168 1.34 -5.75 -13.15
N ALA A 169 2.55 -5.44 -13.61
CA ALA A 169 2.91 -5.52 -15.03
C ALA A 169 2.71 -6.94 -15.62
N ASP A 170 2.93 -7.97 -14.81
CA ASP A 170 2.71 -9.37 -15.17
C ASP A 170 1.26 -9.84 -14.94
N LYS A 171 0.38 -8.93 -14.51
CA LYS A 171 -1.05 -9.15 -14.26
C LYS A 171 -1.38 -10.17 -13.16
N THR A 172 -0.42 -10.63 -12.39
CA THR A 172 -0.63 -11.67 -11.37
C THR A 172 -1.14 -11.13 -10.04
N LEU A 173 -1.11 -9.81 -9.83
CA LEU A 173 -1.65 -9.12 -8.68
C LEU A 173 -2.45 -7.90 -9.15
N GLY A 174 -3.68 -7.79 -8.70
CA GLY A 174 -4.53 -6.64 -8.97
C GLY A 174 -5.18 -6.13 -7.71
N TRP A 175 -5.56 -4.88 -7.70
CA TRP A 175 -6.31 -4.25 -6.61
C TRP A 175 -7.31 -3.24 -7.15
N ASP A 176 -8.36 -3.01 -6.37
CA ASP A 176 -9.29 -1.91 -6.60
C ASP A 176 -9.73 -1.28 -5.28
N TRP A 177 -10.26 -0.09 -5.36
CA TRP A 177 -10.82 0.64 -4.24
C TRP A 177 -12.01 1.50 -4.69
N LYS A 178 -12.91 1.77 -3.76
CA LYS A 178 -14.03 2.67 -3.96
C LYS A 178 -14.31 3.41 -2.66
N VAL A 179 -14.53 4.71 -2.76
CA VAL A 179 -15.02 5.56 -1.68
C VAL A 179 -16.48 5.89 -1.95
N GLU A 180 -17.35 5.69 -0.99
CA GLU A 180 -18.75 6.05 -1.07
C GLU A 180 -18.96 7.52 -0.65
N LYS A 181 -20.13 8.09 -0.97
CA LYS A 181 -20.44 9.51 -0.66
C LYS A 181 -20.37 9.86 0.82
N ASP A 182 -20.60 8.90 1.71
CA ASP A 182 -20.50 9.06 3.16
C ASP A 182 -19.06 8.96 3.69
N GLY A 183 -18.10 8.65 2.81
CA GLY A 183 -16.68 8.46 3.14
C GLY A 183 -16.32 7.06 3.58
N SER A 184 -17.27 6.11 3.60
CA SER A 184 -16.94 4.69 3.76
C SER A 184 -16.13 4.22 2.54
N ARG A 185 -15.30 3.19 2.72
CA ARG A 185 -14.37 2.79 1.67
C ARG A 185 -14.13 1.30 1.66
N HIS A 186 -14.07 0.72 0.47
CA HIS A 186 -13.65 -0.65 0.22
C HIS A 186 -12.31 -0.69 -0.50
N PHE A 187 -11.49 -1.66 -0.15
CA PHE A 187 -10.26 -1.99 -0.86
C PHE A 187 -10.13 -3.50 -1.00
N ARG A 188 -9.82 -3.99 -2.22
CA ARG A 188 -9.70 -5.42 -2.51
C ARG A 188 -8.39 -5.72 -3.19
N VAL A 189 -7.85 -6.92 -2.93
CA VAL A 189 -6.68 -7.45 -3.61
C VAL A 189 -7.01 -8.82 -4.20
N PHE A 190 -6.62 -9.01 -5.45
CA PHE A 190 -6.77 -10.26 -6.19
C PHE A 190 -5.39 -10.79 -6.58
N GLN A 191 -5.14 -12.05 -6.29
CA GLN A 191 -3.88 -12.70 -6.61
C GLN A 191 -4.10 -13.92 -7.49
N TRP A 192 -3.25 -14.07 -8.52
CA TRP A 192 -3.30 -15.18 -9.43
C TRP A 192 -2.79 -16.47 -8.79
N THR A 193 -3.59 -17.53 -8.85
CA THR A 193 -3.30 -18.85 -8.29
C THR A 193 -2.79 -19.85 -9.33
N GLY A 194 -2.60 -19.41 -10.58
CA GLY A 194 -2.26 -20.29 -11.71
C GLY A 194 -3.47 -20.83 -12.47
N LEU A 195 -4.67 -20.74 -11.88
CA LEU A 195 -5.93 -21.18 -12.49
C LEU A 195 -6.98 -20.06 -12.49
N ARG A 196 -7.07 -19.31 -11.41
CA ARG A 196 -8.03 -18.23 -11.21
C ARG A 196 -7.44 -17.16 -10.33
N TYR A 197 -8.08 -15.99 -10.27
CA TYR A 197 -7.80 -15.02 -9.22
C TYR A 197 -8.53 -15.38 -7.93
N ALA A 198 -7.83 -15.31 -6.82
CA ALA A 198 -8.40 -15.36 -5.49
C ALA A 198 -8.42 -13.95 -4.90
N GLN A 199 -9.53 -13.51 -4.30
CA GLN A 199 -9.54 -12.33 -3.46
C GLN A 199 -8.81 -12.68 -2.16
N VAL A 200 -7.66 -12.05 -1.94
CA VAL A 200 -6.75 -12.38 -0.83
C VAL A 200 -6.75 -11.34 0.28
N LEU A 201 -7.29 -10.16 0.00
CA LEU A 201 -7.53 -9.11 0.98
C LEU A 201 -8.82 -8.38 0.65
N PHE A 202 -9.59 -8.07 1.69
CA PHE A 202 -10.72 -7.15 1.66
C PHE A 202 -10.67 -6.28 2.89
N ASN A 203 -10.58 -4.98 2.68
CA ASN A 203 -10.69 -3.97 3.71
C ASN A 203 -12.01 -3.24 3.54
N ASP A 204 -12.77 -3.20 4.62
CA ASP A 204 -14.01 -2.42 4.72
C ASP A 204 -13.79 -1.34 5.77
N VAL A 205 -13.77 -0.09 5.34
CA VAL A 205 -13.52 1.06 6.19
C VAL A 205 -14.83 1.81 6.38
N PRO A 206 -15.35 1.90 7.60
CA PRO A 206 -16.60 2.61 7.85
C PRO A 206 -16.48 4.11 7.54
N ALA A 207 -17.62 4.75 7.32
CA ALA A 207 -17.68 6.20 7.22
C ALA A 207 -17.07 6.86 8.48
N PRO A 208 -16.40 8.02 8.34
CA PRO A 208 -15.94 8.78 9.47
C PRO A 208 -17.11 9.14 10.39
N GLU A 209 -16.88 9.06 11.71
CA GLU A 209 -17.89 9.55 12.65
C GLU A 209 -18.17 11.02 12.38
N SER A 210 -19.46 11.37 12.24
CA SER A 210 -19.85 12.77 12.18
C SER A 210 -19.42 13.50 13.46
N PRO A 211 -18.86 14.71 13.39
CA PRO A 211 -18.54 15.47 14.60
C PRO A 211 -19.78 15.53 15.49
N ARG A 212 -19.68 15.05 16.73
CA ARG A 212 -20.75 15.23 17.72
C ARG A 212 -20.95 16.72 17.90
N LYS A 213 -22.18 17.18 17.62
CA LYS A 213 -22.60 18.58 17.83
C LYS A 213 -22.61 18.92 19.32
#